data_b7fa7ca9e784625ceb9f35fbc6b09f80
#
_entry.id   b7fa7ca9e784625ceb9f35fbc6b09f80
#
_cell.length_a   1.000
_cell.length_b   1.000
_cell.length_c   1.000
_cell.angle_alpha   90.00
_cell.angle_beta   90.00
_cell.angle_gamma   90.00
#
_symmetry.space_group_name_H-M   'P 1'
#
loop_
_entity.id
_entity.type
_entity.pdbx_description
1 polymer ?
#
loop_
_entity_poly.entity_id
_entity_poly.type
_entity_poly.pdbx_seq_one_letter_code
_entity_poly.pdbx_strand_id
1 'polypeptide(L)'
;MKIKFFILAALCMATISIYAQNFNGLDMNMGNLYRLSNAKTRSISPENFTGEKGKGGMADPITDKEKINQANAHHAAKTLGQGWKVNPYVNIGPNETFTLAEIEGPGSIQQIWMTPT
;
A
#
# COMPACT_ATOMS: atom_id res chain seq x y z
N MET A 1 -42.87 14.83 -34.62
CA MET A 1 -42.79 13.80 -33.58
C MET A 1 -41.52 12.95 -33.65
N LYS A 2 -41.04 12.54 -34.82
CA LYS A 2 -39.84 11.71 -35.01
C LYS A 2 -38.54 12.34 -34.52
N ILE A 3 -38.30 13.64 -34.76
CA ILE A 3 -37.09 14.37 -34.37
C ILE A 3 -36.94 14.43 -32.81
N LYS A 4 -38.03 14.67 -32.08
CA LYS A 4 -38.01 14.71 -30.61
C LYS A 4 -37.62 13.36 -29.99
N PHE A 5 -38.04 12.27 -30.63
CA PHE A 5 -37.70 10.91 -30.20
C PHE A 5 -36.22 10.58 -30.43
N PHE A 6 -35.64 11.02 -31.55
CA PHE A 6 -34.20 10.86 -31.82
C PHE A 6 -33.30 11.65 -30.85
N ILE A 7 -33.71 12.87 -30.51
CA ILE A 7 -32.97 13.70 -29.54
C ILE A 7 -32.99 13.05 -28.14
N LEU A 8 -34.16 12.54 -27.72
CA LEU A 8 -34.29 11.86 -26.44
C LEU A 8 -33.46 10.56 -26.38
N ALA A 9 -33.44 9.76 -27.44
CA ALA A 9 -32.63 8.55 -27.53
C ALA A 9 -31.12 8.85 -27.51
N ALA A 10 -30.69 9.92 -28.22
CA ALA A 10 -29.29 10.36 -28.19
C ALA A 10 -28.85 10.86 -26.80
N LEU A 11 -29.73 11.56 -26.08
CA LEU A 11 -29.48 12.04 -24.72
C LEU A 11 -29.36 10.87 -23.72
N CYS A 12 -30.18 9.82 -23.85
CA CYS A 12 -30.09 8.61 -23.02
C CYS A 12 -28.80 7.81 -23.29
N MET A 13 -28.31 7.73 -24.54
CA MET A 13 -27.07 7.08 -24.86
C MET A 13 -25.83 7.85 -24.35
N ALA A 14 -25.88 9.18 -24.30
CA ALA A 14 -24.81 10.00 -23.76
C ALA A 14 -24.60 9.81 -22.24
N THR A 15 -25.64 9.50 -21.49
CA THR A 15 -25.56 9.32 -20.03
C THR A 15 -24.95 7.97 -19.62
N ILE A 16 -24.97 6.95 -20.47
CA ILE A 16 -24.43 5.61 -20.17
C ILE A 16 -22.88 5.64 -20.17
N SER A 17 -22.26 6.55 -20.88
CA SER A 17 -20.81 6.64 -20.99
C SER A 17 -20.11 7.16 -19.74
N ILE A 18 -20.82 7.81 -18.82
CA ILE A 18 -20.22 8.44 -17.63
C ILE A 18 -19.85 7.42 -16.55
N TYR A 19 -20.52 6.28 -16.49
CA TYR A 19 -20.23 5.22 -15.50
C TYR A 19 -19.06 4.30 -15.88
N ALA A 20 -18.63 4.29 -17.14
CA ALA A 20 -17.55 3.43 -17.61
C ALA A 20 -16.14 3.91 -17.20
N GLN A 21 -16.01 5.06 -16.55
CA GLN A 21 -14.70 5.66 -16.23
C GLN A 21 -14.37 5.69 -14.73
N ASN A 22 -15.18 5.05 -13.89
CA ASN A 22 -14.94 5.06 -12.45
C ASN A 22 -13.90 3.98 -12.10
N PHE A 23 -12.62 4.35 -12.24
CA PHE A 23 -11.50 3.52 -11.78
C PHE A 23 -11.32 3.73 -10.26
N ASN A 24 -11.44 2.66 -9.49
CA ASN A 24 -11.35 2.69 -8.03
C ASN A 24 -9.90 2.55 -7.50
N GLY A 25 -8.92 2.33 -8.38
CA GLY A 25 -7.51 2.17 -8.03
C GLY A 25 -7.13 0.80 -7.48
N LEU A 26 -8.07 -0.14 -7.40
CA LEU A 26 -7.83 -1.47 -6.82
C LEU A 26 -7.45 -2.51 -7.88
N ASP A 27 -7.92 -2.32 -9.10
CA ASP A 27 -7.66 -3.21 -10.23
C ASP A 27 -6.57 -2.61 -11.13
N MET A 28 -5.32 -2.95 -10.83
CA MET A 28 -4.14 -2.42 -11.51
C MET A 28 -3.72 -3.32 -12.68
N ASN A 29 -3.80 -2.79 -13.88
CA ASN A 29 -3.28 -3.45 -15.09
C ASN A 29 -2.72 -2.41 -16.07
N MET A 30 -1.99 -2.88 -17.08
CA MET A 30 -1.35 -1.99 -18.06
C MET A 30 -2.34 -1.08 -18.80
N GLY A 31 -3.59 -1.53 -18.97
CA GLY A 31 -4.63 -0.77 -19.66
C GLY A 31 -5.21 0.39 -18.85
N ASN A 32 -4.95 0.47 -17.55
CA ASN A 32 -5.49 1.52 -16.69
C ASN A 32 -4.44 2.35 -15.93
N LEU A 33 -3.14 2.17 -16.23
CA LEU A 33 -2.05 2.93 -15.60
C LEU A 33 -2.18 4.45 -15.75
N TYR A 34 -2.82 4.92 -16.80
CA TYR A 34 -3.04 6.34 -17.07
C TYR A 34 -4.21 6.93 -16.28
N ARG A 35 -5.00 6.11 -15.59
CA ARG A 35 -6.19 6.58 -14.84
C ARG A 35 -5.78 7.00 -13.45
N LEU A 36 -6.23 8.18 -13.06
CA LEU A 36 -6.07 8.67 -11.69
C LEU A 36 -7.18 8.12 -10.80
N SER A 37 -6.83 7.78 -9.57
CA SER A 37 -7.78 7.33 -8.55
C SER A 37 -7.52 8.04 -7.22
N ASN A 38 -8.48 7.99 -6.32
CA ASN A 38 -8.31 8.45 -4.94
C ASN A 38 -7.74 7.37 -4.01
N ALA A 39 -7.33 6.22 -4.56
CA ALA A 39 -6.74 5.14 -3.79
C ALA A 39 -5.44 5.62 -3.12
N LYS A 40 -5.26 5.20 -1.88
CA LYS A 40 -4.05 5.48 -1.09
C LYS A 40 -3.25 4.21 -0.95
N THR A 41 -1.97 4.27 -1.30
CA THR A 41 -1.05 3.17 -1.06
C THR A 41 -0.46 3.26 0.35
N ARG A 42 -0.23 2.09 0.95
CA ARG A 42 0.44 1.94 2.23
C ARG A 42 1.42 0.77 2.14
N SER A 43 2.49 0.87 2.91
CA SER A 43 3.42 -0.24 3.09
C SER A 43 3.48 -0.57 4.58
N ILE A 44 3.25 -1.83 4.89
CA ILE A 44 3.42 -2.37 6.24
C ILE A 44 4.76 -3.09 6.27
N SER A 45 5.53 -2.85 7.31
CA SER A 45 6.86 -3.42 7.47
C SER A 45 7.17 -3.66 8.94
N PRO A 46 8.22 -4.41 9.27
CA PRO A 46 8.66 -4.62 10.64
C PRO A 46 8.93 -3.35 11.45
N GLU A 47 9.10 -2.22 10.79
CA GLU A 47 9.28 -0.91 11.43
C GLU A 47 8.01 -0.06 11.45
N ASN A 48 6.93 -0.51 10.80
CA ASN A 48 5.69 0.24 10.68
C ASN A 48 4.51 -0.69 10.40
N PHE A 49 4.02 -1.36 11.42
CA PHE A 49 2.88 -2.29 11.31
C PHE A 49 1.54 -1.60 11.10
N THR A 50 1.43 -0.30 11.38
CA THR A 50 0.22 0.47 11.13
C THR A 50 0.10 0.96 9.68
N GLY A 51 1.19 0.91 8.91
CA GLY A 51 1.24 1.47 7.57
C GLY A 51 1.06 2.99 7.53
N GLU A 52 1.21 3.68 8.65
CA GLU A 52 1.03 5.13 8.74
C GLU A 52 2.11 5.86 7.92
N LYS A 53 1.70 6.91 7.21
CA LYS A 53 2.61 7.68 6.36
C LYS A 53 3.71 8.34 7.19
N GLY A 54 4.97 8.12 6.79
CA GLY A 54 6.14 8.73 7.43
C GLY A 54 6.59 8.06 8.73
N LYS A 55 6.03 6.90 9.09
CA LYS A 55 6.39 6.16 10.31
C LYS A 55 7.38 5.01 10.09
N GLY A 56 7.80 4.74 8.85
CA GLY A 56 8.88 3.80 8.58
C GLY A 56 10.25 4.43 8.81
N GLY A 57 11.26 3.61 9.19
CA GLY A 57 12.63 4.05 9.39
C GLY A 57 12.83 5.04 10.54
N MET A 58 11.97 4.98 11.57
CA MET A 58 12.01 5.95 12.68
C MET A 58 12.96 5.55 13.82
N ALA A 59 13.48 4.33 13.82
CA ALA A 59 14.46 3.92 14.81
C ALA A 59 15.78 4.71 14.63
N ASP A 60 16.32 5.22 15.74
CA ASP A 60 17.63 5.85 15.76
C ASP A 60 18.71 4.77 15.96
N PRO A 61 19.66 4.63 15.00
CA PRO A 61 20.70 3.60 15.11
C PRO A 61 21.63 3.77 16.31
N ILE A 62 21.68 4.93 16.92
CA ILE A 62 22.55 5.24 18.08
C ILE A 62 21.81 5.00 19.40
N THR A 63 20.62 5.59 19.53
CA THR A 63 19.88 5.60 20.80
C THR A 63 18.94 4.41 20.97
N ASP A 64 18.45 3.82 19.87
CA ASP A 64 17.46 2.74 19.87
C ASP A 64 18.08 1.35 19.63
N LYS A 65 19.33 1.13 20.05
CA LYS A 65 20.05 -0.14 19.82
C LYS A 65 19.27 -1.38 20.25
N GLU A 66 18.53 -1.29 21.36
CA GLU A 66 17.74 -2.39 21.88
C GLU A 66 16.52 -2.75 21.00
N LYS A 67 16.05 -1.80 20.22
CA LYS A 67 14.95 -1.98 19.28
C LYS A 67 15.39 -2.51 17.93
N ILE A 68 16.71 -2.55 17.69
CA ILE A 68 17.30 -2.99 16.43
C ILE A 68 17.76 -4.43 16.60
N ASN A 69 17.00 -5.36 16.06
CA ASN A 69 17.25 -6.79 16.17
C ASN A 69 18.28 -7.35 15.17
N GLN A 70 18.85 -6.47 14.32
CA GLN A 70 19.77 -6.86 13.25
C GLN A 70 21.12 -6.18 13.39
N ALA A 71 22.14 -6.91 13.87
CA ALA A 71 23.49 -6.38 14.07
C ALA A 71 24.11 -5.78 12.79
N ASN A 72 23.90 -6.42 11.65
CA ASN A 72 24.43 -5.93 10.37
C ASN A 72 23.74 -4.65 9.92
N ALA A 73 22.43 -4.56 10.07
CA ALA A 73 21.66 -3.35 9.74
C ALA A 73 22.05 -2.19 10.66
N HIS A 74 22.23 -2.45 11.96
CA HIS A 74 22.73 -1.46 12.89
C HIS A 74 24.14 -0.98 12.52
N HIS A 75 25.05 -1.89 12.19
CA HIS A 75 26.42 -1.55 11.77
C HIS A 75 26.44 -0.66 10.54
N ALA A 76 25.62 -0.97 9.54
CA ALA A 76 25.53 -0.18 8.32
C ALA A 76 24.92 1.22 8.56
N ALA A 77 23.91 1.31 9.43
CA ALA A 77 23.15 2.53 9.65
C ALA A 77 23.72 3.47 10.72
N LYS A 78 24.65 3.00 11.58
CA LYS A 78 25.13 3.72 12.76
C LYS A 78 25.69 5.14 12.48
N THR A 79 26.15 5.40 11.26
CA THR A 79 26.69 6.70 10.85
C THR A 79 25.74 7.49 9.94
N LEU A 80 24.59 6.91 9.58
CA LEU A 80 23.65 7.49 8.63
C LEU A 80 22.48 8.22 9.32
N GLY A 81 22.31 7.99 10.62
CA GLY A 81 21.23 8.59 11.40
C GLY A 81 19.87 7.92 11.18
N GLN A 82 18.83 8.56 11.67
CA GLN A 82 17.44 8.13 11.51
C GLN A 82 16.99 8.21 10.03
N GLY A 83 16.04 7.40 9.66
CA GLY A 83 15.48 7.36 8.29
C GLY A 83 15.93 6.15 7.49
N TRP A 84 16.84 5.35 8.02
CA TRP A 84 17.34 4.13 7.39
C TRP A 84 16.64 2.90 7.95
N LYS A 85 16.40 1.91 7.10
CA LYS A 85 15.78 0.65 7.51
C LYS A 85 16.77 -0.20 8.30
N VAL A 86 16.47 -0.41 9.59
CA VAL A 86 17.31 -1.19 10.51
C VAL A 86 16.64 -2.48 11.00
N ASN A 87 15.32 -2.62 10.84
CA ASN A 87 14.55 -3.84 11.11
C ASN A 87 13.95 -4.37 9.82
N PRO A 88 14.70 -5.16 9.03
CA PRO A 88 14.28 -5.57 7.69
C PRO A 88 13.20 -6.65 7.69
N TYR A 89 13.07 -7.45 8.75
CA TYR A 89 12.13 -8.58 8.83
C TYR A 89 11.70 -8.87 10.27
N VAL A 90 10.67 -9.67 10.40
CA VAL A 90 10.30 -10.39 11.62
C VAL A 90 10.43 -11.89 11.37
N ASN A 91 10.82 -12.63 12.39
CA ASN A 91 10.77 -14.09 12.37
C ASN A 91 9.44 -14.54 12.98
N ILE A 92 8.77 -15.46 12.32
CA ILE A 92 7.55 -16.11 12.82
C ILE A 92 7.92 -17.56 13.07
N GLY A 93 7.83 -17.99 14.31
CA GLY A 93 8.19 -19.36 14.73
C GLY A 93 7.17 -20.40 14.27
N PRO A 94 7.54 -21.69 14.35
CA PRO A 94 6.60 -22.77 14.04
C PRO A 94 5.42 -22.74 15.02
N ASN A 95 4.20 -22.89 14.46
CA ASN A 95 2.92 -22.80 15.19
C ASN A 95 2.64 -21.44 15.85
N GLU A 96 3.36 -20.40 15.47
CA GLU A 96 3.11 -19.04 15.90
C GLU A 96 2.09 -18.35 14.96
N THR A 97 1.17 -17.60 15.55
CA THR A 97 0.27 -16.71 14.80
C THR A 97 0.78 -15.29 14.97
N PHE A 98 1.05 -14.62 13.85
CA PHE A 98 1.53 -13.26 13.83
C PHE A 98 0.57 -12.37 13.02
N THR A 99 0.06 -11.29 13.62
CA THR A 99 -0.77 -10.31 12.92
C THR A 99 0.11 -9.39 12.07
N LEU A 100 0.08 -9.58 10.77
CA LEU A 100 0.83 -8.75 9.83
C LEU A 100 0.27 -7.35 9.70
N ALA A 101 -1.05 -7.23 9.71
CA ALA A 101 -1.75 -5.97 9.51
C ALA A 101 -3.16 -6.01 10.08
N GLU A 102 -3.62 -4.85 10.52
CA GLU A 102 -5.03 -4.57 10.80
C GLU A 102 -5.46 -3.43 9.89
N ILE A 103 -6.35 -3.72 8.94
CA ILE A 103 -6.73 -2.79 7.88
C ILE A 103 -8.23 -2.61 7.89
N GLU A 104 -8.68 -1.38 8.08
CA GLU A 104 -10.09 -1.03 8.03
C GLU A 104 -10.48 -0.45 6.66
N GLY A 105 -11.68 -0.79 6.21
CA GLY A 105 -12.26 -0.28 4.97
C GLY A 105 -11.95 -1.14 3.74
N PRO A 106 -12.49 -0.74 2.58
CA PRO A 106 -12.26 -1.45 1.34
C PRO A 106 -10.83 -1.24 0.84
N GLY A 107 -10.18 -2.31 0.43
CA GLY A 107 -8.81 -2.26 -0.05
C GLY A 107 -8.38 -3.51 -0.79
N SER A 108 -7.16 -3.50 -1.27
CA SER A 108 -6.53 -4.63 -1.95
C SER A 108 -5.10 -4.79 -1.46
N ILE A 109 -4.74 -6.02 -1.07
CA ILE A 109 -3.36 -6.38 -0.77
C ILE A 109 -2.69 -6.72 -2.10
N GLN A 110 -1.75 -5.89 -2.53
CA GLN A 110 -1.07 -6.05 -3.81
C GLN A 110 0.12 -6.98 -3.73
N GLN A 111 0.78 -7.04 -2.57
CA GLN A 111 1.98 -7.86 -2.39
C GLN A 111 2.17 -8.25 -0.92
N ILE A 112 2.57 -9.49 -0.70
CA ILE A 112 3.10 -9.99 0.56
C ILE A 112 4.46 -10.59 0.28
N TRP A 113 5.49 -10.12 0.98
CA TRP A 113 6.83 -10.66 0.86
C TRP A 113 7.14 -11.57 2.05
N MET A 114 7.43 -12.83 1.77
CA MET A 114 7.84 -13.82 2.77
C MET A 114 8.97 -14.68 2.21
N THR A 115 9.93 -15.04 3.07
CA THR A 115 10.98 -16.02 2.77
C THR A 115 10.88 -17.17 3.74
N PRO A 116 10.62 -18.40 3.28
CA PRO A 116 10.76 -19.57 4.14
C PRO A 116 12.24 -19.79 4.50
N THR A 117 12.52 -20.18 5.72
CA THR A 117 13.84 -20.54 6.23
C THR A 117 13.91 -22.02 6.50
#